data_1377e8ae6a0c3f8e839388da13f54946
#
_entry.id   1377e8ae6a0c3f8e839388da13f54946
#
_cell.length_a   1.000
_cell.length_b   1.000
_cell.length_c   1.000
_cell.angle_alpha   90.00
_cell.angle_beta   90.00
_cell.angle_gamma   90.00
#
_symmetry.space_group_name_H-M   'P 1'
#
loop_
_entity.id
_entity.type
_entity.pdbx_description
1 polymer ?
#
loop_
_entity_poly.entity_id
_entity_poly.type
_entity_poly.pdbx_seq_one_letter_code
_entity_poly.pdbx_strand_id
1 'polypeptide(L)'
;AHMIKPLLETEATSKIITASMSTVHAATNTQSILDAPPMAGTSDLRRNRSVMNNIIPTSTGAAIALEEILPQIKEIGFMADSIRVPTSTVSLIALNLTFRTLLSETGEPVITKDFINDIYKKAASGSQKDLLLYSEDQNVSSDMIGCPAAVVIEGHENHTRTGFLPLSAEILRQYGVDAARDINFPVTHAKIFGWYDNEFGCYVNCLGKLTKYIDKNMI
;
A
#
# COMPACT_ATOMS: atom_id res chain seq x y z
N ALA A 1 4.68 4.04 -2.49
CA ALA A 1 4.96 4.41 -3.90
C ALA A 1 5.47 3.21 -4.71
N HIS A 2 6.46 2.47 -4.19
CA HIS A 2 7.02 1.29 -4.88
C HIS A 2 6.01 0.16 -5.05
N MET A 3 5.01 0.04 -4.19
CA MET A 3 3.93 -0.94 -4.33
C MET A 3 2.93 -0.55 -5.43
N ILE A 4 2.60 0.73 -5.55
CA ILE A 4 1.55 1.19 -6.48
C ILE A 4 2.09 1.40 -7.90
N LYS A 5 3.32 1.91 -8.03
CA LYS A 5 3.92 2.24 -9.33
C LYS A 5 3.86 1.09 -10.34
N PRO A 6 4.27 -0.16 -10.04
CA PRO A 6 4.21 -1.25 -11.00
C PRO A 6 2.78 -1.56 -11.49
N LEU A 7 1.80 -1.37 -10.63
CA LEU A 7 0.40 -1.58 -10.96
C LEU A 7 -0.13 -0.48 -11.91
N LEU A 8 0.28 0.77 -11.69
CA LEU A 8 -0.07 1.89 -12.58
C LEU A 8 0.59 1.78 -13.95
N GLU A 9 1.79 1.20 -14.03
CA GLU A 9 2.55 0.98 -15.25
C GLU A 9 2.05 -0.25 -16.06
N THR A 10 1.19 -1.08 -15.47
CA THR A 10 0.62 -2.26 -16.14
C THR A 10 -0.80 -1.95 -16.60
N GLU A 11 -1.08 -2.09 -17.90
CA GLU A 11 -2.36 -1.69 -18.52
C GLU A 11 -3.58 -2.25 -17.78
N ALA A 12 -3.61 -3.56 -17.49
CA ALA A 12 -4.73 -4.23 -16.86
C ALA A 12 -5.04 -3.69 -15.43
N THR A 13 -4.02 -3.24 -14.68
CA THR A 13 -4.13 -2.73 -13.32
C THR A 13 -4.03 -1.21 -13.21
N SER A 14 -3.78 -0.50 -14.32
CA SER A 14 -3.66 0.96 -14.32
C SER A 14 -4.95 1.70 -13.95
N LYS A 15 -6.11 1.04 -14.10
CA LYS A 15 -7.43 1.63 -13.82
C LYS A 15 -7.90 1.27 -12.41
N ILE A 16 -7.25 1.92 -11.42
CA ILE A 16 -7.64 1.84 -10.02
C ILE A 16 -8.86 2.75 -9.80
N ILE A 17 -9.92 2.21 -9.19
CA ILE A 17 -11.15 2.94 -8.86
C ILE A 17 -11.02 3.64 -7.51
N THR A 18 -10.61 2.88 -6.50
CA THR A 18 -10.35 3.40 -5.15
C THR A 18 -9.18 2.65 -4.52
N ALA A 19 -8.53 3.29 -3.55
CA ALA A 19 -7.45 2.66 -2.82
C ALA A 19 -7.42 3.12 -1.36
N SER A 20 -6.94 2.24 -0.48
CA SER A 20 -6.64 2.58 0.91
C SER A 20 -5.42 1.82 1.39
N MET A 21 -4.74 2.38 2.38
CA MET A 21 -3.57 1.77 3.00
C MET A 21 -3.68 1.86 4.51
N SER A 22 -3.46 0.75 5.18
CA SER A 22 -3.22 0.72 6.62
C SER A 22 -1.80 0.25 6.89
N THR A 23 -1.09 0.94 7.77
CA THR A 23 0.24 0.54 8.20
C THR A 23 0.17 -0.05 9.59
N VAL A 24 0.50 -1.32 9.76
CA VAL A 24 0.81 -1.91 11.08
C VAL A 24 2.26 -1.54 11.38
N HIS A 25 2.44 -0.55 12.24
CA HIS A 25 3.73 0.14 12.40
C HIS A 25 4.37 -0.18 13.75
N ALA A 26 5.67 -0.43 13.73
CA ALA A 26 6.46 -0.58 14.95
C ALA A 26 6.38 0.69 15.81
N ALA A 27 6.71 0.54 17.09
CA ALA A 27 6.85 1.65 18.03
C ALA A 27 7.95 2.61 17.57
N THR A 28 7.72 3.91 17.77
CA THR A 28 8.71 4.95 17.48
C THR A 28 8.83 5.88 18.69
N ASN A 29 9.83 6.75 18.68
CA ASN A 29 10.07 7.74 19.75
C ASN A 29 8.92 8.72 19.99
N THR A 30 7.91 8.73 19.15
CA THR A 30 6.69 9.55 19.34
C THR A 30 5.65 8.91 20.24
N GLN A 31 5.82 7.63 20.62
CA GLN A 31 4.98 6.91 21.57
C GLN A 31 5.64 6.85 22.95
N SER A 32 4.81 6.92 23.99
CA SER A 32 5.26 6.70 25.37
C SER A 32 5.48 5.21 25.64
N ILE A 33 6.52 4.85 26.39
CA ILE A 33 6.76 3.48 26.86
C ILE A 33 5.77 3.14 27.98
N LEU A 34 5.52 4.10 28.89
CA LEU A 34 4.54 4.01 29.95
C LEU A 34 3.44 5.04 29.74
N ASP A 35 2.27 4.83 30.33
CA ASP A 35 1.21 5.84 30.35
C ASP A 35 1.74 7.12 31.00
N ALA A 36 1.58 8.24 30.34
CA ALA A 36 2.04 9.55 30.78
C ALA A 36 0.94 10.60 30.62
N PRO A 37 0.93 11.65 31.43
CA PRO A 37 0.04 12.80 31.20
C PRO A 37 0.30 13.42 29.81
N PRO A 38 -0.74 13.84 29.10
CA PRO A 38 -0.57 14.50 27.82
C PRO A 38 0.14 15.84 27.99
N MET A 39 1.04 16.18 27.07
CA MET A 39 1.62 17.53 27.03
C MET A 39 0.56 18.56 26.66
N ALA A 40 0.68 19.76 27.18
CA ALA A 40 -0.23 20.85 26.87
C ALA A 40 -0.33 21.08 25.35
N GLY A 41 -1.54 21.18 24.84
CA GLY A 41 -1.80 21.38 23.40
C GLY A 41 -1.82 20.10 22.56
N THR A 42 -1.63 18.91 23.14
CA THR A 42 -1.72 17.63 22.42
C THR A 42 -3.18 17.34 22.07
N SER A 43 -3.48 17.21 20.78
CA SER A 43 -4.82 16.86 20.30
C SER A 43 -5.07 15.34 20.29
N ASP A 44 -4.05 14.52 20.06
CA ASP A 44 -4.16 13.05 20.06
C ASP A 44 -3.61 12.45 21.37
N LEU A 45 -4.51 12.23 22.30
CA LEU A 45 -4.20 11.71 23.64
C LEU A 45 -3.69 10.26 23.62
N ARG A 46 -3.93 9.52 22.55
CA ARG A 46 -3.49 8.12 22.42
C ARG A 46 -1.96 7.98 22.38
N ARG A 47 -1.24 9.02 21.94
CA ARG A 47 0.22 9.02 21.90
C ARG A 47 0.88 8.95 23.29
N ASN A 48 0.13 9.31 24.33
CA ASN A 48 0.58 9.29 25.71
C ASN A 48 0.29 7.97 26.41
N ARG A 49 -0.37 7.05 25.73
CA ARG A 49 -0.60 5.69 26.23
C ARG A 49 0.58 4.79 25.90
N SER A 50 0.86 3.86 26.82
CA SER A 50 1.94 2.89 26.67
C SER A 50 1.83 2.11 25.35
N VAL A 51 2.86 2.18 24.52
CA VAL A 51 2.93 1.39 23.29
C VAL A 51 3.16 -0.09 23.56
N MET A 52 3.73 -0.45 24.73
CA MET A 52 4.11 -1.83 25.04
C MET A 52 2.93 -2.79 25.19
N ASN A 53 1.75 -2.27 25.54
CA ASN A 53 0.57 -3.08 25.85
C ASN A 53 -0.68 -2.64 25.08
N ASN A 54 -0.55 -1.78 24.08
CA ASN A 54 -1.68 -1.22 23.36
C ASN A 54 -1.51 -1.31 21.86
N ILE A 55 -2.63 -1.49 21.16
CA ILE A 55 -2.79 -1.22 19.73
C ILE A 55 -3.29 0.20 19.60
N ILE A 56 -2.51 1.08 18.96
CA ILE A 56 -2.78 2.52 18.95
C ILE A 56 -3.05 3.01 17.51
N PRO A 57 -4.32 3.27 17.13
CA PRO A 57 -4.62 3.92 15.87
C PRO A 57 -4.08 5.36 15.86
N THR A 58 -3.44 5.75 14.77
CA THR A 58 -2.90 7.12 14.58
C THR A 58 -3.16 7.61 13.16
N SER A 59 -3.14 8.91 12.99
CA SER A 59 -3.09 9.51 11.65
C SER A 59 -1.72 9.31 11.00
N THR A 60 -1.67 9.37 9.68
CA THR A 60 -0.44 9.34 8.89
C THR A 60 -0.49 10.39 7.78
N GLY A 61 0.65 11.00 7.47
CA GLY A 61 0.81 11.89 6.31
C GLY A 61 1.11 11.14 5.00
N ALA A 62 1.07 9.81 5.01
CA ALA A 62 1.49 9.00 3.87
C ALA A 62 0.64 9.22 2.61
N ALA A 63 -0.65 9.53 2.74
CA ALA A 63 -1.52 9.83 1.60
C ALA A 63 -1.04 11.10 0.87
N ILE A 64 -0.78 12.18 1.62
CA ILE A 64 -0.30 13.46 1.06
C ILE A 64 1.06 13.26 0.37
N ALA A 65 1.99 12.61 1.05
CA ALA A 65 3.31 12.33 0.48
C ALA A 65 3.25 11.46 -0.78
N LEU A 66 2.32 10.51 -0.83
CA LEU A 66 2.12 9.66 -2.00
C LEU A 66 1.59 10.45 -3.20
N GLU A 67 0.67 11.38 -2.98
CA GLU A 67 0.12 12.26 -4.02
C GLU A 67 1.18 13.18 -4.65
N GLU A 68 2.20 13.59 -3.88
CA GLU A 68 3.32 14.38 -4.39
C GLU A 68 4.22 13.56 -5.32
N ILE A 69 4.39 12.26 -5.04
CA ILE A 69 5.25 11.35 -5.82
C ILE A 69 4.51 10.76 -7.01
N LEU A 70 3.24 10.43 -6.83
CA LEU A 70 2.36 9.82 -7.81
C LEU A 70 1.08 10.66 -7.96
N PRO A 71 1.09 11.75 -8.74
CA PRO A 71 -0.05 12.67 -8.85
C PRO A 71 -1.37 12.00 -9.27
N GLN A 72 -1.30 10.87 -10.00
CA GLN A 72 -2.46 10.08 -10.41
C GLN A 72 -3.30 9.57 -9.22
N ILE A 73 -2.70 9.48 -8.04
CA ILE A 73 -3.38 9.04 -6.81
C ILE A 73 -4.47 10.02 -6.37
N LYS A 74 -4.35 11.30 -6.71
CA LYS A 74 -5.37 12.31 -6.40
C LYS A 74 -6.74 11.98 -6.99
N GLU A 75 -6.77 11.36 -8.15
CA GLU A 75 -8.01 10.98 -8.85
C GLU A 75 -8.63 9.69 -8.28
N ILE A 76 -7.88 8.93 -7.49
CA ILE A 76 -8.29 7.61 -6.99
C ILE A 76 -9.03 7.70 -5.64
N GLY A 77 -8.96 8.84 -4.94
CA GLY A 77 -9.55 8.97 -3.61
C GLY A 77 -8.85 8.10 -2.57
N PHE A 78 -7.52 8.24 -2.46
CA PHE A 78 -6.67 7.42 -1.59
C PHE A 78 -6.81 7.81 -0.12
N MET A 79 -7.03 6.82 0.75
CA MET A 79 -7.04 6.98 2.20
C MET A 79 -5.86 6.25 2.84
N ALA A 80 -5.32 6.80 3.94
CA ALA A 80 -4.25 6.16 4.69
C ALA A 80 -4.45 6.33 6.20
N ASP A 81 -4.18 5.26 6.95
CA ASP A 81 -4.10 5.24 8.40
C ASP A 81 -2.89 4.45 8.90
N SER A 82 -2.63 4.53 10.19
CA SER A 82 -1.53 3.82 10.84
C SER A 82 -1.97 3.24 12.18
N ILE A 83 -1.58 2.01 12.44
CA ILE A 83 -1.85 1.29 13.68
C ILE A 83 -0.50 0.95 14.32
N ARG A 84 -0.20 1.54 15.47
CA ARG A 84 1.03 1.23 16.22
C ARG A 84 0.85 -0.03 17.04
N VAL A 85 1.86 -0.88 17.01
CA VAL A 85 1.90 -2.15 17.73
C VAL A 85 3.21 -2.27 18.52
N PRO A 86 3.24 -3.10 19.59
CA PRO A 86 4.41 -3.25 20.45
C PRO A 86 5.52 -4.11 19.82
N THR A 87 6.01 -3.71 18.65
CA THR A 87 7.20 -4.27 18.00
C THR A 87 8.29 -3.19 17.94
N SER A 88 9.56 -3.60 18.06
CA SER A 88 10.68 -2.67 18.11
C SER A 88 10.99 -2.03 16.76
N THR A 89 10.88 -2.79 15.69
CA THR A 89 11.14 -2.33 14.32
C THR A 89 10.36 -3.19 13.32
N VAL A 90 10.42 -2.84 12.06
CA VAL A 90 9.72 -3.41 10.91
C VAL A 90 8.21 -3.17 10.95
N SER A 91 7.71 -2.68 9.88
CA SER A 91 6.29 -2.34 9.68
C SER A 91 5.73 -3.07 8.48
N LEU A 92 4.42 -3.32 8.53
CA LEU A 92 3.67 -3.96 7.45
C LEU A 92 2.68 -2.98 6.83
N ILE A 93 2.71 -2.82 5.53
CA ILE A 93 1.68 -2.12 4.76
C ILE A 93 0.63 -3.13 4.31
N ALA A 94 -0.63 -2.88 4.62
CA ALA A 94 -1.78 -3.52 4.00
C ALA A 94 -2.39 -2.53 3.00
N LEU A 95 -2.12 -2.75 1.71
CA LEU A 95 -2.62 -1.93 0.62
C LEU A 95 -3.86 -2.58 0.02
N ASN A 96 -4.98 -1.86 0.01
CA ASN A 96 -6.24 -2.31 -0.57
C ASN A 96 -6.51 -1.48 -1.83
N LEU A 97 -6.83 -2.16 -2.93
CA LEU A 97 -7.07 -1.56 -4.23
C LEU A 97 -8.33 -2.17 -4.84
N THR A 98 -9.13 -1.34 -5.49
CA THR A 98 -10.23 -1.80 -6.31
C THR A 98 -9.97 -1.41 -7.76
N PHE A 99 -9.92 -2.39 -8.63
CA PHE A 99 -9.65 -2.21 -10.05
C PHE A 99 -10.93 -2.35 -10.86
N ARG A 100 -11.02 -1.57 -11.94
CA ARG A 100 -11.89 -1.92 -13.07
C ARG A 100 -11.30 -3.17 -13.73
N THR A 101 -12.06 -4.24 -13.76
CA THR A 101 -11.58 -5.53 -14.23
C THR A 101 -12.10 -5.82 -15.63
N LEU A 102 -11.21 -6.32 -16.48
CA LEU A 102 -11.59 -6.93 -17.75
C LEU A 102 -11.83 -8.43 -17.49
N LEU A 103 -12.80 -8.98 -18.18
CA LEU A 103 -13.02 -10.42 -18.26
C LEU A 103 -12.38 -10.96 -19.53
N SER A 104 -11.85 -12.18 -19.45
CA SER A 104 -11.38 -12.93 -20.60
C SER A 104 -12.56 -13.36 -21.50
N GLU A 105 -12.28 -13.94 -22.65
CA GLU A 105 -13.29 -14.52 -23.54
C GLU A 105 -14.11 -15.63 -22.85
N THR A 106 -13.53 -16.29 -21.86
CA THR A 106 -14.22 -17.31 -21.04
C THR A 106 -15.00 -16.76 -19.86
N GLY A 107 -14.99 -15.42 -19.66
CA GLY A 107 -15.66 -14.75 -18.56
C GLY A 107 -14.88 -14.72 -17.24
N GLU A 108 -13.64 -15.20 -17.24
CA GLU A 108 -12.78 -15.18 -16.04
C GLU A 108 -12.09 -13.82 -15.87
N PRO A 109 -11.88 -13.37 -14.62
CA PRO A 109 -11.21 -12.09 -14.36
C PRO A 109 -9.73 -12.17 -14.76
N VAL A 110 -9.25 -11.14 -15.48
CA VAL A 110 -7.85 -11.00 -15.87
C VAL A 110 -6.96 -10.71 -14.66
N ILE A 111 -7.45 -9.93 -13.69
CA ILE A 111 -6.68 -9.56 -12.50
C ILE A 111 -6.85 -10.63 -11.43
N THR A 112 -5.86 -11.50 -11.32
CA THR A 112 -5.77 -12.57 -10.33
C THR A 112 -4.62 -12.30 -9.35
N LYS A 113 -4.54 -13.07 -8.26
CA LYS A 113 -3.39 -13.06 -7.34
C LYS A 113 -2.08 -13.31 -8.10
N ASP A 114 -2.05 -14.32 -8.95
CA ASP A 114 -0.85 -14.70 -9.70
C ASP A 114 -0.45 -13.58 -10.67
N PHE A 115 -1.42 -12.98 -11.35
CA PHE A 115 -1.18 -11.84 -12.23
C PHE A 115 -0.54 -10.66 -11.49
N ILE A 116 -1.04 -10.31 -10.30
CA ILE A 116 -0.47 -9.25 -9.46
C ILE A 116 0.94 -9.63 -8.97
N ASN A 117 1.12 -10.87 -8.52
CA ASN A 117 2.42 -11.36 -8.08
C ASN A 117 3.46 -11.30 -9.20
N ASP A 118 3.08 -11.65 -10.43
CA ASP A 118 3.96 -11.57 -11.59
C ASP A 118 4.37 -10.13 -11.94
N ILE A 119 3.48 -9.15 -11.75
CA ILE A 119 3.84 -7.72 -11.87
C ILE A 119 4.97 -7.38 -10.89
N TYR A 120 4.85 -7.79 -9.63
CA TYR A 120 5.87 -7.50 -8.62
C TYR A 120 7.17 -8.27 -8.84
N LYS A 121 7.13 -9.53 -9.27
CA LYS A 121 8.33 -10.29 -9.66
C LYS A 121 9.10 -9.60 -10.79
N LYS A 122 8.38 -9.11 -11.80
CA LYS A 122 8.97 -8.34 -12.91
C LYS A 122 9.55 -7.00 -12.44
N ALA A 123 8.85 -6.28 -11.58
CA ALA A 123 9.34 -5.01 -11.03
C ALA A 123 10.61 -5.22 -10.18
N ALA A 124 10.64 -6.25 -9.34
CA ALA A 124 11.76 -6.58 -8.47
C ALA A 124 13.03 -6.98 -9.26
N SER A 125 12.87 -7.62 -10.39
CA SER A 125 13.99 -7.99 -11.27
C SER A 125 14.37 -6.93 -12.31
N GLY A 126 13.50 -5.92 -12.49
CA GLY A 126 13.60 -4.91 -13.54
C GLY A 126 13.72 -3.48 -13.01
N SER A 127 12.69 -2.66 -13.28
CA SER A 127 12.69 -1.20 -13.05
C SER A 127 12.86 -0.77 -11.58
N GLN A 128 12.51 -1.65 -10.64
CA GLN A 128 12.62 -1.38 -9.20
C GLN A 128 13.62 -2.31 -8.49
N LYS A 129 14.55 -2.88 -9.25
CA LYS A 129 15.62 -3.70 -8.67
C LYS A 129 16.31 -2.97 -7.52
N ASP A 130 16.58 -3.69 -6.43
CA ASP A 130 17.20 -3.21 -5.19
C ASP A 130 16.34 -2.19 -4.37
N LEU A 131 15.17 -1.81 -4.84
CA LEU A 131 14.21 -0.98 -4.11
C LEU A 131 12.97 -1.77 -3.71
N LEU A 132 12.49 -2.64 -4.59
CA LEU A 132 11.40 -3.57 -4.32
C LEU A 132 11.94 -5.00 -4.40
N LEU A 133 11.66 -5.77 -3.35
CA LEU A 133 11.87 -7.21 -3.33
C LEU A 133 10.52 -7.94 -3.32
N TYR A 134 10.54 -9.19 -3.70
CA TYR A 134 9.37 -10.07 -3.70
C TYR A 134 9.72 -11.36 -2.97
N SER A 135 8.89 -11.78 -2.02
CA SER A 135 9.04 -13.04 -1.28
C SER A 135 7.80 -13.93 -1.47
N GLU A 136 8.02 -15.22 -1.57
CA GLU A 136 7.00 -16.28 -1.51
C GLU A 136 7.05 -17.03 -0.17
N ASP A 137 7.98 -16.66 0.71
CA ASP A 137 8.09 -17.23 2.04
C ASP A 137 6.97 -16.71 2.95
N GLN A 138 6.71 -17.42 4.03
CA GLN A 138 5.78 -17.00 5.07
C GLN A 138 6.52 -16.18 6.13
N ASN A 139 6.71 -14.89 5.84
CA ASN A 139 7.55 -14.02 6.67
C ASN A 139 6.78 -13.42 7.84
N VAL A 140 7.52 -13.12 8.89
CA VAL A 140 7.10 -12.27 10.01
C VAL A 140 8.03 -11.06 10.13
N SER A 141 7.66 -10.08 10.93
CA SER A 141 8.42 -8.82 11.02
C SER A 141 9.90 -8.99 11.34
N SER A 142 10.27 -9.97 12.18
CA SER A 142 11.68 -10.22 12.54
C SER A 142 12.55 -10.68 11.37
N ASP A 143 11.97 -11.32 10.36
CA ASP A 143 12.70 -11.78 9.18
C ASP A 143 13.14 -10.62 8.28
N MET A 144 12.50 -9.46 8.44
CA MET A 144 12.74 -8.26 7.64
C MET A 144 13.70 -7.27 8.29
N ILE A 145 14.20 -7.54 9.49
CA ILE A 145 15.13 -6.64 10.18
C ILE A 145 16.43 -6.50 9.37
N GLY A 146 16.81 -5.25 9.09
CA GLY A 146 17.99 -4.94 8.31
C GLY A 146 17.82 -5.08 6.80
N CYS A 147 16.64 -5.45 6.30
CA CYS A 147 16.39 -5.54 4.86
C CYS A 147 16.55 -4.17 4.20
N PRO A 148 17.46 -4.03 3.20
CA PRO A 148 17.79 -2.73 2.61
C PRO A 148 16.78 -2.23 1.57
N ALA A 149 15.80 -3.05 1.18
CA ALA A 149 14.79 -2.67 0.21
C ALA A 149 13.81 -1.64 0.77
N ALA A 150 13.26 -0.80 -0.09
CA ALA A 150 12.21 0.14 0.28
C ALA A 150 10.91 -0.60 0.66
N VAL A 151 10.67 -1.76 0.04
CA VAL A 151 9.56 -2.65 0.36
C VAL A 151 9.87 -4.07 -0.08
N VAL A 152 9.40 -5.06 0.72
CA VAL A 152 9.39 -6.48 0.36
C VAL A 152 7.93 -6.91 0.22
N ILE A 153 7.50 -7.28 -0.98
CA ILE A 153 6.14 -7.77 -1.22
C ILE A 153 6.00 -9.17 -0.64
N GLU A 154 4.97 -9.37 0.19
CA GLU A 154 4.59 -10.66 0.75
C GLU A 154 3.65 -11.39 -0.21
N GLY A 155 4.21 -12.05 -1.22
CA GLY A 155 3.44 -12.65 -2.32
C GLY A 155 2.52 -13.78 -1.88
N HIS A 156 2.92 -14.51 -0.83
CA HIS A 156 2.11 -15.61 -0.29
C HIS A 156 0.76 -15.11 0.26
N GLU A 157 0.74 -13.93 0.90
CA GLU A 157 -0.46 -13.39 1.56
C GLU A 157 -1.28 -12.44 0.68
N ASN A 158 -0.85 -12.14 -0.53
CA ASN A 158 -1.64 -11.32 -1.45
C ASN A 158 -2.95 -12.01 -1.81
N HIS A 159 -4.02 -11.24 -1.88
CA HIS A 159 -5.36 -11.74 -2.18
C HIS A 159 -6.03 -10.91 -3.28
N THR A 160 -6.82 -11.58 -4.12
CA THR A 160 -7.72 -10.91 -5.05
C THR A 160 -9.12 -11.53 -4.97
N ARG A 161 -10.13 -10.69 -5.17
CA ARG A 161 -11.51 -11.15 -5.28
C ARG A 161 -12.26 -10.30 -6.29
N THR A 162 -12.80 -10.91 -7.30
CA THR A 162 -13.67 -10.25 -8.28
C THR A 162 -15.12 -10.38 -7.84
N GLY A 163 -15.82 -9.26 -7.90
CA GLY A 163 -17.24 -9.14 -7.69
C GLY A 163 -17.88 -8.35 -8.82
N PHE A 164 -19.20 -8.25 -8.80
CA PHE A 164 -19.96 -7.50 -9.80
C PHE A 164 -20.74 -6.39 -9.11
N LEU A 165 -20.53 -5.16 -9.55
CA LEU A 165 -21.28 -4.00 -9.11
C LEU A 165 -22.53 -3.89 -9.98
N PRO A 166 -23.74 -4.11 -9.42
CA PRO A 166 -24.96 -3.93 -10.17
C PRO A 166 -25.24 -2.44 -10.41
N LEU A 167 -25.30 -2.03 -11.65
CA LEU A 167 -25.67 -0.69 -12.07
C LEU A 167 -27.05 -0.77 -12.74
N SER A 168 -28.09 -0.28 -12.08
CA SER A 168 -29.42 -0.28 -12.65
C SER A 168 -29.52 0.69 -13.84
N ALA A 169 -30.39 0.37 -14.80
CA ALA A 169 -30.66 1.26 -15.92
C ALA A 169 -31.15 2.65 -15.48
N GLU A 170 -31.81 2.74 -14.30
CA GLU A 170 -32.23 4.00 -13.70
C GLU A 170 -31.03 4.85 -13.27
N ILE A 171 -30.08 4.25 -12.55
CA ILE A 171 -28.84 4.94 -12.14
C ILE A 171 -28.06 5.38 -13.37
N LEU A 172 -27.91 4.53 -14.37
CA LEU A 172 -27.16 4.85 -15.59
C LEU A 172 -27.78 6.06 -16.31
N ARG A 173 -29.11 6.14 -16.38
CA ARG A 173 -29.83 7.29 -16.98
C ARG A 173 -29.60 8.59 -16.22
N GLN A 174 -29.47 8.56 -14.88
CA GLN A 174 -29.14 9.75 -14.07
C GLN A 174 -27.77 10.35 -14.46
N TYR A 175 -26.86 9.52 -14.96
CA TYR A 175 -25.55 9.93 -15.46
C TYR A 175 -25.49 10.12 -16.98
N GLY A 176 -26.66 10.21 -17.65
CA GLY A 176 -26.75 10.48 -19.09
C GLY A 176 -26.41 9.26 -19.97
N VAL A 177 -26.37 8.05 -19.41
CA VAL A 177 -26.15 6.82 -20.16
C VAL A 177 -27.49 6.18 -20.48
N ASP A 178 -27.84 6.11 -21.77
CA ASP A 178 -29.05 5.41 -22.21
C ASP A 178 -28.85 3.90 -22.17
N ALA A 179 -29.27 3.28 -21.09
CA ALA A 179 -29.16 1.86 -20.88
C ALA A 179 -30.55 1.20 -20.90
N ALA A 180 -30.71 0.19 -21.76
CA ALA A 180 -31.96 -0.57 -21.91
C ALA A 180 -32.15 -1.61 -20.78
N ARG A 181 -31.08 -1.96 -20.03
CA ARG A 181 -31.08 -2.97 -18.98
C ARG A 181 -30.02 -2.66 -17.92
N ASP A 182 -30.14 -3.31 -16.77
CA ASP A 182 -29.13 -3.31 -15.74
C ASP A 182 -27.81 -3.93 -16.24
N ILE A 183 -26.69 -3.40 -15.75
CA ILE A 183 -25.35 -3.87 -16.09
C ILE A 183 -24.66 -4.35 -14.82
N ASN A 184 -24.07 -5.52 -14.87
CA ASN A 184 -23.17 -6.00 -13.82
C ASN A 184 -21.73 -5.66 -14.22
N PHE A 185 -21.18 -4.65 -13.55
CA PHE A 185 -19.84 -4.16 -13.83
C PHE A 185 -18.80 -4.92 -13.01
N PRO A 186 -17.84 -5.64 -13.64
CA PRO A 186 -16.85 -6.41 -12.90
C PRO A 186 -15.80 -5.49 -12.24
N VAL A 187 -15.54 -5.73 -10.96
CA VAL A 187 -14.50 -5.07 -10.17
C VAL A 187 -13.68 -6.11 -9.44
N THR A 188 -12.36 -5.94 -9.38
CA THR A 188 -11.48 -6.79 -8.59
C THR A 188 -10.92 -6.00 -7.42
N HIS A 189 -11.21 -6.48 -6.23
CA HIS A 189 -10.56 -6.02 -5.01
C HIS A 189 -9.29 -6.81 -4.78
N ALA A 190 -8.16 -6.11 -4.58
CA ALA A 190 -6.89 -6.71 -4.22
C ALA A 190 -6.42 -6.20 -2.87
N LYS A 191 -5.90 -7.10 -2.06
CA LYS A 191 -5.18 -6.80 -0.83
C LYS A 191 -3.75 -7.27 -0.97
N ILE A 192 -2.81 -6.34 -0.84
CA ILE A 192 -1.39 -6.55 -1.10
C ILE A 192 -0.63 -6.17 0.16
N PHE A 193 0.28 -7.03 0.58
CA PHE A 193 1.09 -6.81 1.76
C PHE A 193 2.54 -6.49 1.38
N GLY A 194 3.12 -5.53 2.10
CA GLY A 194 4.51 -5.13 1.92
C GLY A 194 5.19 -4.82 3.23
N TRP A 195 6.34 -5.46 3.48
CA TRP A 195 7.19 -5.21 4.63
C TRP A 195 8.18 -4.09 4.35
N TYR A 196 8.52 -3.32 5.37
CA TYR A 196 9.65 -2.39 5.32
C TYR A 196 10.28 -2.23 6.70
N ASP A 197 11.62 -2.20 6.75
CA ASP A 197 12.33 -1.88 7.97
C ASP A 197 12.42 -0.36 8.11
N ASN A 198 11.61 0.18 9.01
CA ASN A 198 11.49 1.62 9.22
C ASN A 198 12.64 2.23 10.00
N GLU A 199 13.64 1.45 10.42
CA GLU A 199 14.73 1.95 11.26
C GLU A 199 16.12 1.61 10.70
N PHE A 200 16.46 0.33 10.53
CA PHE A 200 17.81 -0.09 10.19
C PHE A 200 18.05 -0.27 8.69
N GLY A 201 17.03 -0.59 7.91
CA GLY A 201 17.18 -1.00 6.51
C GLY A 201 16.80 0.08 5.52
N CYS A 202 15.53 0.15 5.21
CA CYS A 202 14.95 0.89 4.10
C CYS A 202 15.39 2.36 4.03
N TYR A 203 15.15 3.16 5.07
CA TYR A 203 15.39 4.61 5.01
C TYR A 203 16.86 4.96 4.94
N VAL A 204 17.70 4.32 5.74
CA VAL A 204 19.14 4.55 5.76
C VAL A 204 19.77 4.19 4.41
N ASN A 205 19.39 3.04 3.87
CA ASN A 205 19.89 2.58 2.57
C ASN A 205 19.42 3.46 1.42
N CYS A 206 18.14 3.84 1.38
CA CYS A 206 17.60 4.71 0.33
C CYS A 206 18.21 6.12 0.40
N LEU A 207 18.40 6.67 1.60
CA LEU A 207 19.10 7.96 1.78
C LEU A 207 20.54 7.88 1.29
N GLY A 208 21.26 6.81 1.62
CA GLY A 208 22.62 6.60 1.13
C GLY A 208 22.71 6.49 -0.41
N LYS A 209 21.74 5.81 -1.03
CA LYS A 209 21.63 5.75 -2.51
C LYS A 209 21.35 7.13 -3.12
N LEU A 210 20.42 7.90 -2.53
CA LEU A 210 20.11 9.25 -2.97
C LEU A 210 21.33 10.17 -2.86
N THR A 211 22.05 10.12 -1.73
CA THR A 211 23.28 10.91 -1.52
C THR A 211 24.31 10.61 -2.59
N LYS A 212 24.56 9.33 -2.87
CA LYS A 212 25.50 8.93 -3.95
C LYS A 212 25.02 9.38 -5.34
N TYR A 213 23.72 9.37 -5.57
CA TYR A 213 23.16 9.84 -6.85
C TYR A 213 23.39 11.36 -7.02
N ILE A 214 23.12 12.14 -5.98
CA ILE A 214 23.33 13.59 -5.98
C ILE A 214 24.82 13.91 -6.21
N ASP A 215 25.70 13.27 -5.46
CA ASP A 215 27.16 13.46 -5.58
C ASP A 215 27.67 13.22 -7.00
N LYS A 216 27.15 12.19 -7.68
CA LYS A 216 27.56 11.83 -9.04
C LYS A 216 26.98 12.72 -10.14
N ASN A 217 25.82 13.36 -9.93
CA ASN A 217 25.06 14.00 -10.99
C ASN A 217 24.87 15.51 -10.80
N MET A 218 25.19 16.07 -9.64
CA MET A 218 24.94 17.46 -9.31
C MET A 218 26.22 18.24 -8.92
N ILE A 219 27.38 17.61 -8.93
CA ILE A 219 28.72 18.17 -8.79
C ILE A 219 29.49 17.86 -10.08
#